data_d49349dbde435b105ba71a236b0e41b2
#
_entry.id   d49349dbde435b105ba71a236b0e41b2
#
_cell.length_a   1.000
_cell.length_b   1.000
_cell.length_c   1.000
_cell.angle_alpha   90.00
_cell.angle_beta   90.00
_cell.angle_gamma   90.00
#
_symmetry.space_group_name_H-M   'P 1'
#
loop_
_entity.id
_entity.type
_entity.pdbx_description
1 polymer ?
#
loop_
_entity_poly.entity_id
_entity_poly.type
_entity_poly.pdbx_seq_one_letter_code
_entity_poly.pdbx_strand_id
1 'polypeptide(L)'
;MTRREEFQQQGFLIVRNVFTPDEVAQLRQAAYRHRDEQQQRGLVTQVKQASSVKGDLLSKDGLGWVIYDPRIVAIATEILGDTPTYFGDSTYQIGTGTRGFHRDNLDRNQYGQGADWDDSYRMIRFGVYLQNHDTYSGGIRFKAASNRQNDGSDVFADTRAGDVVLWDLRTLHSGNARRLKGLTNLPLHVGLENRLPALLFREQQGERVSLFFSYGVANHHLDRYVREHMVKRMAENVRLSDYTPETLEKAAQNHVNVLDVKERL
;
A
#
# COMPACT_ATOMS: atom_id res chain seq x y z
N MET A 1 -23.55 -9.03 -2.35
CA MET A 1 -22.31 -8.70 -3.05
C MET A 1 -21.16 -9.27 -2.26
N THR A 2 -20.30 -10.07 -2.86
CA THR A 2 -19.09 -10.59 -2.23
C THR A 2 -18.03 -9.48 -2.16
N ARG A 3 -17.00 -9.65 -1.31
CA ARG A 3 -15.86 -8.71 -1.26
C ARG A 3 -15.16 -8.56 -2.61
N ARG A 4 -15.04 -9.65 -3.37
CA ARG A 4 -14.44 -9.63 -4.70
C ARG A 4 -15.27 -8.82 -5.69
N GLU A 5 -16.59 -8.96 -5.69
CA GLU A 5 -17.49 -8.14 -6.53
C GLU A 5 -17.41 -6.66 -6.16
N GLU A 6 -17.42 -6.33 -4.87
CA GLU A 6 -17.25 -4.96 -4.40
C GLU A 6 -15.91 -4.37 -4.84
N PHE A 7 -14.81 -5.12 -4.64
CA PHE A 7 -13.47 -4.71 -5.06
C PHE A 7 -13.40 -4.48 -6.57
N GLN A 8 -13.95 -5.38 -7.38
CA GLN A 8 -13.97 -5.23 -8.83
C GLN A 8 -14.76 -4.00 -9.27
N GLN A 9 -15.87 -3.70 -8.60
CA GLN A 9 -16.72 -2.56 -8.91
C GLN A 9 -16.09 -1.23 -8.47
N GLN A 10 -15.53 -1.17 -7.26
CA GLN A 10 -15.03 0.07 -6.66
C GLN A 10 -13.54 0.32 -6.95
N GLY A 11 -12.77 -0.72 -7.26
CA GLY A 11 -11.33 -0.67 -7.41
C GLY A 11 -10.55 -0.66 -6.08
N PHE A 12 -11.23 -0.64 -4.95
CA PHE A 12 -10.67 -0.73 -3.60
C PHE A 12 -11.64 -1.39 -2.63
N LEU A 13 -11.12 -1.81 -1.48
CA LEU A 13 -11.91 -2.40 -0.39
C LEU A 13 -11.30 -2.02 0.96
N ILE A 14 -12.14 -1.89 1.99
CA ILE A 14 -11.70 -1.73 3.38
C ILE A 14 -12.15 -2.95 4.18
N VAL A 15 -11.20 -3.67 4.76
CA VAL A 15 -11.47 -4.80 5.65
C VAL A 15 -11.22 -4.36 7.09
N ARG A 16 -12.26 -4.45 7.91
CA ARG A 16 -12.24 -3.93 9.28
C ARG A 16 -11.63 -4.92 10.26
N ASN A 17 -10.94 -4.39 11.28
CA ASN A 17 -10.47 -5.13 12.45
C ASN A 17 -9.61 -6.36 12.09
N VAL A 18 -8.71 -6.21 11.11
CA VAL A 18 -7.79 -7.29 10.70
C VAL A 18 -6.70 -7.49 11.76
N PHE A 19 -6.17 -6.39 12.29
CA PHE A 19 -5.15 -6.41 13.35
C PHE A 19 -5.71 -5.94 14.69
N THR A 20 -5.27 -6.58 15.76
CA THR A 20 -5.58 -6.18 17.13
C THR A 20 -4.81 -4.91 17.53
N PRO A 21 -5.25 -4.18 18.57
CA PRO A 21 -4.51 -3.03 19.09
C PRO A 21 -3.06 -3.36 19.47
N ASP A 22 -2.80 -4.54 20.01
CA ASP A 22 -1.46 -4.98 20.40
C ASP A 22 -0.56 -5.23 19.18
N GLU A 23 -1.10 -5.86 18.12
CA GLU A 23 -0.38 -6.05 16.85
C GLU A 23 -0.07 -4.69 16.19
N VAL A 24 -1.00 -3.75 16.21
CA VAL A 24 -0.77 -2.39 15.72
C VAL A 24 0.34 -1.69 16.50
N ALA A 25 0.36 -1.83 17.83
CA ALA A 25 1.41 -1.27 18.68
C ALA A 25 2.78 -1.90 18.38
N GLN A 26 2.82 -3.23 18.22
CA GLN A 26 4.04 -3.97 17.85
C GLN A 26 4.58 -3.53 16.48
N LEU A 27 3.74 -3.45 15.46
CA LEU A 27 4.12 -2.97 14.12
C LEU A 27 4.65 -1.54 14.17
N ARG A 28 4.00 -0.67 14.94
CA ARG A 28 4.44 0.71 15.11
C ARG A 28 5.81 0.79 15.78
N GLN A 29 6.03 0.03 16.85
CA GLN A 29 7.32 -0.05 17.54
C GLN A 29 8.41 -0.62 16.63
N ALA A 30 8.11 -1.68 15.87
CA ALA A 30 9.07 -2.28 14.94
C ALA A 30 9.46 -1.29 13.83
N ALA A 31 8.53 -0.51 13.29
CA ALA A 31 8.82 0.50 12.28
C ALA A 31 9.77 1.59 12.82
N TYR A 32 9.55 2.11 14.03
CA TYR A 32 10.44 3.09 14.66
C TYR A 32 11.81 2.50 14.94
N ARG A 33 11.88 1.35 15.60
CA ARG A 33 13.14 0.66 15.91
C ARG A 33 13.97 0.45 14.64
N HIS A 34 13.37 -0.13 13.59
CA HIS A 34 14.07 -0.37 12.34
C HIS A 34 14.54 0.94 11.68
N ARG A 35 13.71 2.00 11.66
CA ARG A 35 14.12 3.31 11.14
C ARG A 35 15.34 3.85 11.87
N ASP A 36 15.34 3.82 13.20
CA ASP A 36 16.41 4.38 14.03
C ASP A 36 17.73 3.62 13.85
N GLU A 37 17.68 2.30 13.76
CA GLU A 37 18.82 1.45 13.40
C GLU A 37 19.39 1.77 12.02
N GLN A 38 18.53 1.93 11.01
CA GLN A 38 18.94 2.21 9.64
C GLN A 38 19.39 3.68 9.47
N GLN A 39 18.90 4.59 10.27
CA GLN A 39 19.37 5.99 10.27
C GLN A 39 20.85 6.09 10.64
N GLN A 40 21.31 5.32 11.60
CA GLN A 40 22.73 5.22 11.98
C GLN A 40 23.60 4.69 10.82
N ARG A 41 23.01 3.90 9.91
CA ARG A 41 23.67 3.34 8.72
C ARG A 41 23.54 4.21 7.46
N GLY A 42 22.85 5.36 7.54
CA GLY A 42 22.60 6.25 6.39
C GLY A 42 21.62 5.68 5.34
N LEU A 43 20.79 4.71 5.71
CA LEU A 43 19.87 4.02 4.78
C LEU A 43 18.44 4.56 4.81
N VAL A 44 18.17 5.59 5.60
CA VAL A 44 16.86 6.25 5.66
C VAL A 44 16.74 7.26 4.52
N THR A 45 15.67 7.12 3.74
CA THR A 45 15.31 8.07 2.69
C THR A 45 14.24 9.02 3.19
N GLN A 46 14.44 10.32 2.96
CA GLN A 46 13.46 11.35 3.28
C GLN A 46 12.77 11.85 2.00
N VAL A 47 11.43 11.84 2.00
CA VAL A 47 10.61 12.42 0.94
C VAL A 47 9.62 13.39 1.58
N LYS A 48 9.85 14.68 1.47
CA LYS A 48 9.14 15.73 2.22
C LYS A 48 9.25 15.48 3.73
N GLN A 49 8.14 15.25 4.42
CA GLN A 49 8.07 14.96 5.85
C GLN A 49 7.89 13.46 6.16
N ALA A 50 8.09 12.60 5.17
CA ALA A 50 8.04 11.17 5.36
C ALA A 50 9.42 10.54 5.25
N SER A 51 9.72 9.63 6.16
CA SER A 51 10.88 8.76 6.12
C SER A 51 10.46 7.36 5.69
N SER A 52 11.30 6.72 4.89
CA SER A 52 11.21 5.31 4.53
C SER A 52 12.60 4.69 4.55
N VAL A 53 12.68 3.38 4.65
CA VAL A 53 13.95 2.65 4.59
C VAL A 53 13.93 1.72 3.39
N LYS A 54 15.03 1.70 2.65
CA LYS A 54 15.22 0.83 1.48
C LYS A 54 15.12 -0.66 1.86
N GLY A 55 14.89 -1.49 0.86
CA GLY A 55 14.53 -2.89 1.04
C GLY A 55 13.02 -3.07 1.28
N ASP A 56 12.52 -4.26 1.03
CA ASP A 56 11.09 -4.57 1.19
C ASP A 56 10.71 -4.94 2.64
N LEU A 57 9.41 -5.09 2.91
CA LEU A 57 8.92 -5.41 4.26
C LEU A 57 9.28 -6.82 4.70
N LEU A 58 9.26 -7.80 3.78
CA LEU A 58 9.51 -9.21 4.13
C LEU A 58 10.92 -9.42 4.67
N SER A 59 11.88 -8.60 4.24
CA SER A 59 13.27 -8.60 4.71
C SER A 59 13.48 -7.88 6.05
N LYS A 60 12.43 -7.27 6.64
CA LYS A 60 12.56 -6.45 7.86
C LYS A 60 12.01 -7.17 9.08
N ASP A 61 12.87 -7.37 10.07
CA ASP A 61 12.48 -7.97 11.34
C ASP A 61 11.34 -7.21 12.03
N GLY A 62 10.38 -7.95 12.57
CA GLY A 62 9.19 -7.42 13.23
C GLY A 62 8.16 -6.78 12.29
N LEU A 63 8.43 -6.63 10.98
CA LEU A 63 7.49 -6.08 9.99
C LEU A 63 7.10 -7.11 8.91
N GLY A 64 8.01 -8.03 8.55
CA GLY A 64 7.80 -8.95 7.44
C GLY A 64 6.63 -9.93 7.61
N TRP A 65 6.26 -10.22 8.84
CA TRP A 65 5.18 -11.17 9.14
C TRP A 65 3.82 -10.78 8.54
N VAL A 66 3.55 -9.50 8.32
CA VAL A 66 2.29 -9.04 7.70
C VAL A 66 2.10 -9.60 6.29
N ILE A 67 3.20 -9.93 5.59
CA ILE A 67 3.17 -10.49 4.22
C ILE A 67 2.61 -11.92 4.19
N TYR A 68 2.84 -12.70 5.22
CA TYR A 68 2.36 -14.08 5.30
C TYR A 68 1.35 -14.29 6.43
N ASP A 69 0.80 -13.22 6.99
CA ASP A 69 -0.30 -13.32 7.96
C ASP A 69 -1.51 -14.01 7.30
N PRO A 70 -2.05 -15.10 7.89
CA PRO A 70 -3.11 -15.88 7.25
C PRO A 70 -4.39 -15.07 6.96
N ARG A 71 -4.67 -14.01 7.73
CA ARG A 71 -5.81 -13.11 7.49
C ARG A 71 -5.61 -12.27 6.22
N ILE A 72 -4.40 -11.76 6.04
CA ILE A 72 -3.99 -11.00 4.83
C ILE A 72 -4.00 -11.90 3.62
N VAL A 73 -3.41 -13.10 3.74
CA VAL A 73 -3.35 -14.08 2.64
C VAL A 73 -4.74 -14.53 2.21
N ALA A 74 -5.64 -14.79 3.16
CA ALA A 74 -7.03 -15.14 2.85
C ALA A 74 -7.75 -14.02 2.08
N ILE A 75 -7.57 -12.76 2.47
CA ILE A 75 -8.11 -11.60 1.75
C ILE A 75 -7.51 -11.51 0.33
N ALA A 76 -6.20 -11.64 0.21
CA ALA A 76 -5.52 -11.57 -1.09
C ALA A 76 -6.00 -12.69 -2.03
N THR A 77 -6.09 -13.93 -1.53
CA THR A 77 -6.59 -15.09 -2.28
C THR A 77 -8.03 -14.89 -2.75
N GLU A 78 -8.93 -14.40 -1.86
CA GLU A 78 -10.32 -14.10 -2.23
C GLU A 78 -10.40 -13.08 -3.37
N ILE A 79 -9.64 -12.00 -3.29
CA ILE A 79 -9.69 -10.90 -4.26
C ILE A 79 -9.02 -11.30 -5.59
N LEU A 80 -7.83 -11.90 -5.54
CA LEU A 80 -7.10 -12.33 -6.73
C LEU A 80 -7.76 -13.53 -7.40
N GLY A 81 -8.38 -14.42 -6.61
CA GLY A 81 -8.96 -15.69 -7.06
C GLY A 81 -7.90 -16.75 -7.36
N ASP A 82 -6.70 -16.59 -6.83
CA ASP A 82 -5.55 -17.47 -7.00
C ASP A 82 -4.59 -17.28 -5.82
N THR A 83 -3.58 -18.15 -5.73
CA THR A 83 -2.51 -18.03 -4.74
C THR A 83 -1.74 -16.73 -4.94
N PRO A 84 -1.65 -15.86 -3.90
CA PRO A 84 -0.95 -14.59 -4.03
C PRO A 84 0.56 -14.79 -4.17
N THR A 85 1.15 -14.07 -5.11
CA THR A 85 2.61 -13.99 -5.28
C THR A 85 3.10 -12.65 -4.78
N TYR A 86 3.93 -12.66 -3.75
CA TYR A 86 4.67 -11.50 -3.27
C TYR A 86 5.95 -11.33 -4.09
N PHE A 87 6.29 -10.10 -4.47
CA PHE A 87 7.41 -9.79 -5.37
C PHE A 87 8.26 -8.59 -4.91
N GLY A 88 8.28 -8.34 -3.59
CA GLY A 88 9.16 -7.34 -2.99
C GLY A 88 8.71 -5.87 -3.13
N ASP A 89 7.58 -5.58 -3.80
CA ASP A 89 7.04 -4.22 -3.89
C ASP A 89 6.32 -3.85 -2.59
N SER A 90 7.10 -3.41 -1.63
CA SER A 90 6.60 -3.04 -0.31
C SER A 90 7.52 -2.05 0.40
N THR A 91 6.93 -1.30 1.33
CA THR A 91 7.63 -0.34 2.17
C THR A 91 6.82 -0.01 3.41
N TYR A 92 7.46 0.59 4.42
CA TYR A 92 6.76 1.37 5.42
C TYR A 92 7.16 2.84 5.33
N GLN A 93 6.28 3.71 5.79
CA GLN A 93 6.51 5.15 5.84
C GLN A 93 6.15 5.69 7.22
N ILE A 94 7.02 6.55 7.75
CA ILE A 94 6.78 7.33 8.97
C ILE A 94 6.73 8.80 8.58
N GLY A 95 5.65 9.49 8.93
CA GLY A 95 5.42 10.88 8.59
C GLY A 95 4.53 11.10 7.36
N THR A 96 4.45 12.35 6.93
CA THR A 96 3.52 12.82 5.88
C THR A 96 4.22 12.92 4.53
N GLY A 97 3.91 12.02 3.62
CA GLY A 97 4.43 12.01 2.25
C GLY A 97 3.74 13.01 1.30
N THR A 98 3.79 12.72 0.02
CA THR A 98 3.17 13.52 -1.04
C THR A 98 1.64 13.33 -1.09
N ARG A 99 0.95 14.33 -1.63
CA ARG A 99 -0.45 14.29 -2.04
C ARG A 99 -0.54 14.48 -3.54
N GLY A 100 -1.49 13.83 -4.15
CA GLY A 100 -1.79 13.91 -5.58
C GLY A 100 -2.30 12.57 -6.07
N PHE A 101 -3.32 12.60 -6.91
CA PHE A 101 -3.86 11.38 -7.50
C PHE A 101 -2.87 10.77 -8.48
N HIS A 102 -2.66 9.46 -8.35
CA HIS A 102 -1.84 8.65 -9.23
C HIS A 102 -2.34 7.20 -9.26
N ARG A 103 -1.87 6.45 -10.22
CA ARG A 103 -1.99 5.00 -10.30
C ARG A 103 -0.63 4.35 -10.09
N ASP A 104 -0.61 3.12 -9.63
CA ASP A 104 0.63 2.39 -9.38
C ASP A 104 1.05 1.45 -10.51
N ASN A 105 0.15 1.16 -11.47
CA ASN A 105 0.44 0.30 -12.61
C ASN A 105 1.44 0.94 -13.61
N LEU A 106 2.00 0.16 -14.51
CA LEU A 106 2.99 0.65 -15.48
C LEU A 106 2.39 1.64 -16.49
N ASP A 107 1.19 1.35 -17.00
CA ASP A 107 0.50 2.17 -18.00
C ASP A 107 -0.39 3.25 -17.37
N ARG A 108 0.04 3.78 -16.22
CA ARG A 108 -0.71 4.71 -15.36
C ARG A 108 -1.09 6.04 -15.99
N ASN A 109 -0.34 6.50 -17.01
CA ASN A 109 -0.54 7.81 -17.61
C ASN A 109 -1.54 7.83 -18.75
N GLN A 110 -1.95 6.66 -19.24
CA GLN A 110 -2.81 6.51 -20.41
C GLN A 110 -3.90 5.48 -20.11
N TYR A 111 -5.00 5.95 -19.50
CA TYR A 111 -6.14 5.08 -19.21
C TYR A 111 -6.63 4.36 -20.46
N GLY A 112 -6.84 3.06 -20.33
CA GLY A 112 -7.34 2.19 -21.42
C GLY A 112 -6.32 1.90 -22.53
N GLN A 113 -5.08 2.40 -22.41
CA GLN A 113 -4.01 2.14 -23.36
C GLN A 113 -2.88 1.37 -22.69
N GLY A 114 -2.30 0.42 -23.41
CA GLY A 114 -1.24 -0.43 -22.89
C GLY A 114 -1.76 -1.74 -22.26
N ALA A 115 -0.83 -2.62 -21.96
CA ALA A 115 -1.11 -3.99 -21.58
C ALA A 115 -1.80 -4.15 -20.21
N ASP A 116 -1.64 -3.19 -19.30
CA ASP A 116 -2.24 -3.29 -17.96
C ASP A 116 -3.76 -3.10 -17.94
N TRP A 117 -4.38 -2.71 -19.06
CA TRP A 117 -5.81 -2.36 -19.13
C TRP A 117 -6.70 -3.49 -19.66
N ASP A 118 -6.22 -4.73 -19.59
CA ASP A 118 -7.04 -5.90 -19.93
C ASP A 118 -7.70 -6.53 -18.68
N ASP A 119 -8.60 -7.49 -18.93
CA ASP A 119 -9.36 -8.17 -17.89
C ASP A 119 -8.55 -9.22 -17.12
N SER A 120 -7.35 -9.57 -17.58
CA SER A 120 -6.46 -10.53 -16.92
C SER A 120 -5.56 -9.89 -15.85
N TYR A 121 -5.58 -8.56 -15.75
CA TYR A 121 -4.79 -7.84 -14.73
C TYR A 121 -5.20 -8.23 -13.31
N ARG A 122 -4.26 -8.77 -12.54
CA ARG A 122 -4.47 -9.26 -11.17
C ARG A 122 -3.30 -8.83 -10.28
N MET A 123 -3.25 -7.54 -9.96
CA MET A 123 -2.27 -6.98 -9.02
C MET A 123 -2.96 -6.03 -8.06
N ILE A 124 -2.73 -6.23 -6.78
CA ILE A 124 -3.34 -5.47 -5.69
C ILE A 124 -2.30 -4.95 -4.71
N ARG A 125 -2.57 -3.80 -4.13
CA ARG A 125 -1.76 -3.24 -3.05
C ARG A 125 -2.57 -3.16 -1.77
N PHE A 126 -1.94 -3.47 -0.66
CA PHE A 126 -2.44 -3.33 0.69
C PHE A 126 -1.85 -2.08 1.33
N GLY A 127 -2.66 -1.40 2.13
CA GLY A 127 -2.26 -0.33 3.02
C GLY A 127 -2.73 -0.61 4.44
N VAL A 128 -1.79 -0.69 5.37
CA VAL A 128 -2.07 -0.82 6.81
C VAL A 128 -1.68 0.48 7.47
N TYR A 129 -2.66 1.18 8.03
CA TYR A 129 -2.44 2.42 8.74
C TYR A 129 -2.47 2.16 10.25
N LEU A 130 -1.41 2.57 10.97
CA LEU A 130 -1.27 2.31 12.39
C LEU A 130 -1.83 3.45 13.26
N GLN A 131 -2.77 4.22 12.72
CA GLN A 131 -3.56 5.27 13.37
C GLN A 131 -4.91 5.42 12.68
N ASN A 132 -5.83 6.15 13.32
CA ASN A 132 -7.18 6.35 12.79
C ASN A 132 -7.23 7.44 11.71
N HIS A 133 -8.07 7.23 10.71
CA HIS A 133 -8.37 8.16 9.62
C HIS A 133 -9.86 8.32 9.34
N ASP A 134 -10.73 7.74 10.16
CA ASP A 134 -12.19 7.91 10.07
C ASP A 134 -12.64 9.35 10.38
N THR A 135 -11.94 9.99 11.33
CA THR A 135 -12.21 11.38 11.73
C THR A 135 -10.99 12.30 11.61
N TYR A 136 -9.82 11.77 11.29
CA TYR A 136 -8.53 12.49 11.20
C TYR A 136 -8.07 12.63 9.75
N SER A 137 -7.26 13.65 9.48
CA SER A 137 -6.51 13.76 8.22
C SER A 137 -5.35 12.76 8.15
N GLY A 138 -4.78 12.56 6.96
CA GLY A 138 -3.59 11.71 6.75
C GLY A 138 -3.85 10.36 6.10
N GLY A 139 -5.13 9.98 5.93
CA GLY A 139 -5.53 8.72 5.29
C GLY A 139 -5.35 8.72 3.77
N ILE A 140 -5.95 7.72 3.13
CA ILE A 140 -5.98 7.59 1.68
C ILE A 140 -7.35 7.97 1.13
N ARG A 141 -7.37 8.54 -0.07
CA ARG A 141 -8.56 8.88 -0.83
C ARG A 141 -8.48 8.21 -2.21
N PHE A 142 -9.58 7.65 -2.65
CA PHE A 142 -9.71 6.97 -3.94
C PHE A 142 -10.63 7.74 -4.88
N LYS A 143 -10.42 7.52 -6.17
CA LYS A 143 -11.42 7.73 -7.21
C LYS A 143 -12.12 6.39 -7.44
N ALA A 144 -13.31 6.21 -6.89
CA ALA A 144 -14.04 4.95 -6.97
C ALA A 144 -14.29 4.54 -8.43
N ALA A 145 -14.14 3.25 -8.73
CA ALA A 145 -14.25 2.66 -10.06
C ALA A 145 -13.20 3.10 -11.11
N SER A 146 -12.20 3.89 -10.72
CA SER A 146 -11.17 4.38 -11.65
C SER A 146 -10.19 3.30 -12.14
N ASN A 147 -10.26 2.09 -11.62
CA ASN A 147 -9.63 0.90 -12.20
C ASN A 147 -10.30 0.46 -13.52
N ARG A 148 -11.53 0.90 -13.78
CA ARG A 148 -12.38 0.53 -14.95
C ARG A 148 -12.82 1.73 -15.78
N GLN A 149 -12.49 2.94 -15.36
CA GLN A 149 -12.81 4.19 -16.07
C GLN A 149 -11.71 5.23 -15.80
N ASN A 150 -11.67 6.28 -16.62
CA ASN A 150 -10.59 7.27 -16.54
C ASN A 150 -10.55 8.04 -15.23
N ASP A 151 -11.71 8.33 -14.63
CA ASP A 151 -11.88 9.04 -13.35
C ASP A 151 -12.99 8.36 -12.53
N GLY A 152 -13.31 8.87 -11.36
CA GLY A 152 -14.35 8.33 -10.51
C GLY A 152 -14.75 9.31 -9.39
N SER A 153 -15.73 8.93 -8.60
CA SER A 153 -16.13 9.72 -7.45
C SER A 153 -15.06 9.67 -6.36
N ASP A 154 -14.81 10.82 -5.73
CA ASP A 154 -13.91 10.93 -4.61
C ASP A 154 -14.47 10.23 -3.37
N VAL A 155 -13.70 9.29 -2.80
CA VAL A 155 -14.07 8.57 -1.57
C VAL A 155 -12.89 8.55 -0.61
N PHE A 156 -13.11 9.02 0.62
CA PHE A 156 -12.16 8.83 1.70
C PHE A 156 -12.23 7.40 2.23
N ALA A 157 -11.10 6.75 2.40
CA ALA A 157 -11.04 5.49 3.13
C ALA A 157 -11.07 5.80 4.64
N ASP A 158 -12.23 5.60 5.24
CA ASP A 158 -12.47 5.82 6.67
C ASP A 158 -11.90 4.63 7.46
N THR A 159 -10.57 4.58 7.61
CA THR A 159 -9.89 3.49 8.33
C THR A 159 -9.65 3.84 9.79
N ARG A 160 -9.70 2.80 10.65
CA ARG A 160 -9.18 2.82 12.02
C ARG A 160 -7.90 2.00 12.10
N ALA A 161 -7.12 2.25 13.12
CA ALA A 161 -5.96 1.42 13.42
C ALA A 161 -6.39 -0.04 13.57
N GLY A 162 -5.73 -0.95 12.81
CA GLY A 162 -6.11 -2.35 12.72
C GLY A 162 -6.96 -2.71 11.49
N ASP A 163 -7.54 -1.71 10.79
CA ASP A 163 -8.16 -1.94 9.49
C ASP A 163 -7.10 -2.05 8.39
N VAL A 164 -7.47 -2.75 7.32
CA VAL A 164 -6.66 -2.88 6.11
C VAL A 164 -7.43 -2.31 4.94
N VAL A 165 -6.80 -1.49 4.14
CA VAL A 165 -7.31 -1.05 2.85
C VAL A 165 -6.53 -1.71 1.74
N LEU A 166 -7.21 -2.18 0.69
CA LEU A 166 -6.55 -2.73 -0.49
C LEU A 166 -7.15 -2.14 -1.76
N TRP A 167 -6.32 -2.04 -2.81
CA TRP A 167 -6.74 -1.48 -4.09
C TRP A 167 -6.05 -2.13 -5.29
N ASP A 168 -6.74 -2.14 -6.43
CA ASP A 168 -6.16 -2.46 -7.72
C ASP A 168 -5.09 -1.39 -8.07
N LEU A 169 -3.91 -1.79 -8.54
CA LEU A 169 -2.85 -0.84 -8.87
C LEU A 169 -3.27 0.19 -9.93
N ARG A 170 -4.32 -0.11 -10.70
CA ARG A 170 -4.92 0.80 -11.69
C ARG A 170 -5.85 1.84 -11.08
N THR A 171 -6.20 1.72 -9.79
CA THR A 171 -7.11 2.66 -9.13
C THR A 171 -6.40 3.98 -8.83
N LEU A 172 -7.00 5.11 -9.25
CA LEU A 172 -6.54 6.45 -8.86
C LEU A 172 -6.70 6.64 -7.36
N HIS A 173 -5.61 6.97 -6.70
CA HIS A 173 -5.59 7.22 -5.26
C HIS A 173 -4.63 8.35 -4.88
N SER A 174 -4.86 8.93 -3.71
CA SER A 174 -4.01 9.97 -3.13
C SER A 174 -3.84 9.74 -1.64
N GLY A 175 -2.61 9.60 -1.19
CA GLY A 175 -2.28 9.55 0.23
C GLY A 175 -2.37 10.92 0.92
N ASN A 176 -2.28 10.92 2.24
CA ASN A 176 -2.26 12.12 3.10
C ASN A 176 -3.46 13.05 2.89
N ALA A 177 -4.63 12.50 2.64
CA ALA A 177 -5.87 13.22 2.39
C ALA A 177 -6.22 14.14 3.58
N ARG A 178 -6.66 15.35 3.28
CA ARG A 178 -7.09 16.33 4.29
C ARG A 178 -8.61 16.37 4.39
N ARG A 179 -9.12 16.37 5.61
CA ARG A 179 -10.54 16.44 5.92
C ARG A 179 -10.90 17.82 6.48
N LEU A 180 -11.91 18.45 5.92
CA LEU A 180 -12.43 19.72 6.46
C LEU A 180 -13.06 19.52 7.84
N LYS A 181 -12.90 20.50 8.72
CA LYS A 181 -13.68 20.59 9.96
C LYS A 181 -15.15 20.87 9.61
N GLY A 182 -16.06 20.13 10.23
CA GLY A 182 -17.51 20.29 9.98
C GLY A 182 -18.05 19.65 8.69
N LEU A 183 -17.20 19.45 7.66
CA LEU A 183 -17.57 18.87 6.37
C LEU A 183 -16.61 17.70 6.03
N THR A 184 -16.51 16.74 6.94
CA THR A 184 -15.47 15.69 6.91
C THR A 184 -15.48 14.82 5.66
N ASN A 185 -16.63 14.64 5.04
CA ASN A 185 -16.81 13.79 3.86
C ASN A 185 -16.84 14.61 2.55
N LEU A 186 -16.64 15.92 2.60
CA LEU A 186 -16.54 16.75 1.40
C LEU A 186 -15.10 16.71 0.86
N PRO A 187 -14.84 16.03 -0.26
CA PRO A 187 -13.53 16.02 -0.87
C PRO A 187 -13.28 17.34 -1.61
N LEU A 188 -12.16 17.96 -1.33
CA LEU A 188 -11.70 19.11 -2.10
C LEU A 188 -10.70 18.67 -3.18
N HIS A 189 -10.63 19.45 -4.26
CA HIS A 189 -9.55 19.29 -5.21
C HIS A 189 -8.19 19.51 -4.52
N VAL A 190 -7.20 18.65 -4.77
CA VAL A 190 -5.89 18.68 -4.09
C VAL A 190 -5.20 20.05 -4.19
N GLY A 191 -5.32 20.72 -5.34
CA GLY A 191 -4.79 22.08 -5.53
C GLY A 191 -5.42 23.11 -4.59
N LEU A 192 -6.72 22.98 -4.28
CA LEU A 192 -7.42 23.83 -3.33
C LEU A 192 -7.03 23.48 -1.88
N GLU A 193 -6.95 22.20 -1.55
CA GLU A 193 -6.45 21.75 -0.24
C GLU A 193 -5.08 22.35 0.12
N ASN A 194 -4.20 22.51 -0.86
CA ASN A 194 -2.86 23.06 -0.65
C ASN A 194 -2.84 24.58 -0.44
N ARG A 195 -3.89 25.29 -0.86
CA ARG A 195 -4.02 26.75 -0.74
C ARG A 195 -4.77 27.18 0.52
N LEU A 196 -5.60 26.31 1.07
CA LEU A 196 -6.39 26.64 2.26
C LEU A 196 -5.53 26.55 3.54
N PRO A 197 -5.79 27.45 4.53
CA PRO A 197 -5.13 27.41 5.82
C PRO A 197 -5.29 26.07 6.53
N ALA A 198 -4.24 25.63 7.22
CA ALA A 198 -4.24 24.36 7.93
C ALA A 198 -5.33 24.26 9.01
N LEU A 199 -5.69 25.40 9.63
CA LEU A 199 -6.72 25.49 10.68
C LEU A 199 -8.12 25.02 10.23
N LEU A 200 -8.42 25.02 8.92
CA LEU A 200 -9.69 24.57 8.37
C LEU A 200 -9.80 23.05 8.31
N PHE A 201 -8.69 22.37 8.44
CA PHE A 201 -8.64 20.91 8.34
C PHE A 201 -8.54 20.25 9.71
N ARG A 202 -9.02 19.01 9.77
CA ARG A 202 -8.82 18.15 10.93
C ARG A 202 -7.35 17.80 11.08
N GLU A 203 -6.91 17.63 12.30
CA GLU A 203 -5.56 17.22 12.65
C GLU A 203 -5.30 15.78 12.21
N GLN A 204 -4.04 15.39 12.20
CA GLN A 204 -3.61 13.98 12.14
C GLN A 204 -3.63 13.41 13.57
N GLN A 205 -3.92 12.12 13.70
CA GLN A 205 -3.80 11.42 14.97
C GLN A 205 -2.34 11.01 15.21
N GLY A 206 -1.56 11.92 15.75
CA GLY A 206 -0.13 11.72 16.00
C GLY A 206 0.69 11.57 14.69
N GLU A 207 1.89 11.01 14.80
CA GLU A 207 2.74 10.76 13.63
C GLU A 207 2.18 9.60 12.81
N ARG A 208 2.03 9.83 11.51
CA ARG A 208 1.52 8.82 10.58
C ARG A 208 2.54 7.70 10.38
N VAL A 209 2.13 6.46 10.62
CA VAL A 209 2.89 5.25 10.27
C VAL A 209 2.02 4.38 9.39
N SER A 210 2.54 3.93 8.28
CA SER A 210 1.80 3.09 7.33
C SER A 210 2.72 2.06 6.67
N LEU A 211 2.18 0.87 6.42
CA LEU A 211 2.83 -0.19 5.67
C LEU A 211 2.09 -0.35 4.34
N PHE A 212 2.85 -0.55 3.26
CA PHE A 212 2.32 -0.82 1.92
C PHE A 212 3.02 -2.04 1.35
N PHE A 213 2.25 -2.95 0.76
CA PHE A 213 2.78 -4.14 0.10
C PHE A 213 1.84 -4.64 -0.98
N SER A 214 2.39 -5.30 -1.97
CA SER A 214 1.65 -5.71 -3.16
C SER A 214 1.73 -7.22 -3.38
N TYR A 215 0.64 -7.78 -3.92
CA TYR A 215 0.60 -9.12 -4.48
C TYR A 215 0.12 -9.08 -5.92
N GLY A 216 0.53 -10.07 -6.67
CA GLY A 216 0.01 -10.36 -7.99
C GLY A 216 -0.26 -11.84 -8.18
N VAL A 217 -0.92 -12.20 -9.27
CA VAL A 217 -0.98 -13.57 -9.77
C VAL A 217 0.17 -13.77 -10.75
N ALA A 218 0.76 -14.97 -10.76
CA ALA A 218 1.83 -15.33 -11.69
C ALA A 218 1.32 -15.31 -13.14
N ASN A 219 1.46 -14.18 -13.81
CA ASN A 219 1.07 -13.96 -15.20
C ASN A 219 1.98 -12.91 -15.86
N HIS A 220 1.72 -12.61 -17.14
CA HIS A 220 2.52 -11.66 -17.90
C HIS A 220 2.53 -10.23 -17.36
N HIS A 221 1.48 -9.79 -16.64
CA HIS A 221 1.45 -8.46 -15.99
C HIS A 221 2.43 -8.39 -14.83
N LEU A 222 2.45 -9.42 -13.97
CA LEU A 222 3.42 -9.51 -12.89
C LEU A 222 4.85 -9.56 -13.44
N ASP A 223 5.11 -10.40 -14.43
CA ASP A 223 6.45 -10.48 -15.05
C ASP A 223 6.88 -9.15 -15.68
N ARG A 224 5.94 -8.45 -16.34
CA ARG A 224 6.19 -7.12 -16.90
C ARG A 224 6.49 -6.10 -15.81
N TYR A 225 5.69 -6.07 -14.72
CA TYR A 225 5.89 -5.16 -13.60
C TYR A 225 7.23 -5.41 -12.90
N VAL A 226 7.56 -6.65 -12.65
CA VAL A 226 8.86 -7.03 -12.06
C VAL A 226 10.01 -6.54 -12.94
N ARG A 227 9.99 -6.81 -14.25
CA ARG A 227 11.04 -6.41 -15.17
C ARG A 227 11.16 -4.88 -15.31
N GLU A 228 10.03 -4.17 -15.53
CA GLU A 228 10.06 -2.75 -15.87
C GLU A 228 10.09 -1.83 -14.65
N HIS A 229 9.54 -2.27 -13.50
CA HIS A 229 9.50 -1.47 -12.28
C HIS A 229 10.53 -1.95 -11.25
N MET A 230 10.46 -3.20 -10.82
CA MET A 230 11.32 -3.69 -9.74
C MET A 230 12.79 -3.76 -10.18
N VAL A 231 13.09 -4.42 -11.30
CA VAL A 231 14.47 -4.58 -11.79
C VAL A 231 15.05 -3.27 -12.31
N LYS A 232 14.32 -2.50 -13.14
CA LYS A 232 14.87 -1.30 -13.76
C LYS A 232 14.85 -0.06 -12.86
N ARG A 233 13.81 0.14 -12.04
CA ARG A 233 13.62 1.37 -11.27
C ARG A 233 13.90 1.21 -9.78
N MET A 234 13.66 0.01 -9.23
CA MET A 234 13.78 -0.27 -7.80
C MET A 234 14.96 -1.21 -7.48
N ALA A 235 15.93 -1.35 -8.40
CA ALA A 235 17.06 -2.26 -8.28
C ALA A 235 17.81 -2.15 -6.93
N GLU A 236 17.97 -0.94 -6.40
CA GLU A 236 18.62 -0.73 -5.11
C GLU A 236 17.79 -1.32 -3.95
N ASN A 237 16.47 -1.13 -3.96
CA ASN A 237 15.59 -1.75 -2.96
C ASN A 237 15.65 -3.27 -3.07
N VAL A 238 15.61 -3.80 -4.28
CA VAL A 238 15.70 -5.25 -4.53
C VAL A 238 17.02 -5.81 -4.00
N ARG A 239 18.16 -5.15 -4.22
CA ARG A 239 19.47 -5.59 -3.69
C ARG A 239 19.53 -5.62 -2.17
N LEU A 240 18.77 -4.77 -1.49
CA LEU A 240 18.73 -4.66 -0.03
C LEU A 240 17.64 -5.52 0.62
N SER A 241 16.91 -6.32 -0.16
CA SER A 241 15.89 -7.24 0.32
C SER A 241 16.47 -8.65 0.44
N ASP A 242 16.75 -9.10 1.65
CA ASP A 242 17.29 -10.44 1.93
C ASP A 242 16.27 -11.27 2.70
N TYR A 243 16.00 -12.47 2.23
CA TYR A 243 15.05 -13.38 2.87
C TYR A 243 15.80 -14.53 3.55
N THR A 244 15.47 -14.78 4.82
CA THR A 244 15.99 -15.95 5.51
C THR A 244 15.21 -17.19 5.09
N PRO A 245 15.82 -18.40 5.16
CA PRO A 245 15.12 -19.65 4.91
C PRO A 245 13.85 -19.81 5.76
N GLU A 246 13.91 -19.38 7.02
CA GLU A 246 12.76 -19.40 7.94
C GLU A 246 11.62 -18.50 7.45
N THR A 247 11.93 -17.30 6.94
CA THR A 247 10.93 -16.36 6.39
C THR A 247 10.24 -16.96 5.15
N LEU A 248 11.02 -17.58 4.25
CA LEU A 248 10.48 -18.23 3.06
C LEU A 248 9.63 -19.45 3.41
N GLU A 249 10.04 -20.24 4.39
CA GLU A 249 9.27 -21.38 4.89
C GLU A 249 7.94 -20.93 5.48
N LYS A 250 7.92 -19.89 6.32
CA LYS A 250 6.68 -19.31 6.88
C LYS A 250 5.74 -18.79 5.79
N ALA A 251 6.28 -18.14 4.77
CA ALA A 251 5.48 -17.68 3.64
C ALA A 251 4.85 -18.86 2.89
N ALA A 252 5.62 -19.91 2.60
CA ALA A 252 5.12 -21.11 1.93
C ALA A 252 4.06 -21.86 2.75
N GLN A 253 4.27 -22.02 4.07
CA GLN A 253 3.30 -22.61 5.00
C GLN A 253 1.97 -21.85 5.03
N ASN A 254 1.99 -20.55 4.80
CA ASN A 254 0.81 -19.69 4.71
C ASN A 254 0.34 -19.43 3.27
N HIS A 255 0.74 -20.27 2.32
CA HIS A 255 0.29 -20.20 0.92
C HIS A 255 0.60 -18.88 0.20
N VAL A 256 1.74 -18.29 0.47
CA VAL A 256 2.29 -17.15 -0.28
C VAL A 256 3.44 -17.61 -1.15
N ASN A 257 3.33 -17.41 -2.45
CA ASN A 257 4.48 -17.55 -3.34
C ASN A 257 5.38 -16.31 -3.17
N VAL A 258 6.65 -16.51 -2.87
CA VAL A 258 7.64 -15.42 -2.82
C VAL A 258 8.50 -15.49 -4.09
N LEU A 259 8.41 -14.44 -4.90
CA LEU A 259 9.30 -14.26 -6.05
C LEU A 259 10.53 -13.48 -5.59
N ASP A 260 11.68 -14.15 -5.51
CA ASP A 260 12.95 -13.45 -5.27
C ASP A 260 13.38 -12.70 -6.54
N VAL A 261 13.14 -11.39 -6.54
CA VAL A 261 13.45 -10.53 -7.68
C VAL A 261 14.96 -10.33 -7.85
N LYS A 262 15.79 -10.60 -6.83
CA LYS A 262 17.26 -10.54 -6.97
C LYS A 262 17.79 -11.48 -8.03
N GLU A 263 17.18 -12.64 -8.20
CA GLU A 263 17.55 -13.59 -9.24
C GLU A 263 17.36 -13.05 -10.67
N ARG A 264 16.67 -11.91 -10.82
CA ARG A 264 16.40 -11.25 -12.10
C ARG A 264 17.21 -9.95 -12.31
N LEU A 265 18.07 -9.55 -11.34
CA LEU A 265 18.99 -8.43 -11.47
C LEU A 265 20.24 -8.80 -12.26
#